data_66263af1e10502c93d70cf614d757c38
#
_entry.id   66263af1e10502c93d70cf614d757c38
#
_cell.length_a   1.000
_cell.length_b   1.000
_cell.length_c   1.000
_cell.angle_alpha   90.00
_cell.angle_beta   90.00
_cell.angle_gamma   90.00
#
_symmetry.space_group_name_H-M   'P 1'
#
loop_
_entity.id
_entity.type
_entity.pdbx_description
1 polymer ?
#
loop_
_entity_poly.entity_id
_entity_poly.type
_entity_poly.pdbx_seq_one_letter_code
_entity_poly.pdbx_strand_id
1 'polypeptide(L)'
;MAPDPQRSSTMTLIRGGRVFSPQDLGVRDILLASGSIAAVAEPSSIFVSGPEIEIVEASGKTVIPGFVDSHVHILGGGGEGGPTSRAPEFAVETAVSSGVSSLIGLLGTDCTTRHLESLLAKAYSLEEEGVSTYVMTGGWGVPALSLTGSVQSDLILIDKAVGVGELAIADTRSTQPTLDELAKLAAECRLGGLIGNKAGILHIHAGTDGSNLEMLYQLVETKGIPTTQIIPTHINYSAGLLEDSMAFIEGGGRVDLNAFEDPRSEEHALSVASAVQFYQEKNISLDSISISSDANGSLARFDEMGRMTGLSVAGQG
;
A
#
# COMPACT_ATOMS: atom_id res chain seq x y z
N MET A 1 -20.57 -6.99 19.25
CA MET A 1 -20.10 -8.23 19.89
C MET A 1 -19.35 -7.83 21.14
N ALA A 2 -19.57 -8.44 22.30
CA ALA A 2 -18.72 -8.17 23.44
C ALA A 2 -17.31 -8.69 23.14
N PRO A 3 -16.23 -8.01 23.55
CA PRO A 3 -14.89 -8.49 23.35
C PRO A 3 -14.74 -9.87 23.99
N ASP A 4 -14.13 -10.79 23.26
CA ASP A 4 -13.83 -12.14 23.74
C ASP A 4 -13.01 -12.02 25.03
N PRO A 5 -13.51 -12.49 26.17
CA PRO A 5 -12.77 -12.44 27.42
C PRO A 5 -11.52 -13.34 27.44
N GLN A 6 -11.25 -14.09 26.38
CA GLN A 6 -10.05 -14.91 26.19
C GLN A 6 -8.92 -14.19 25.44
N ARG A 7 -9.08 -12.97 24.94
CA ARG A 7 -7.94 -12.09 24.66
C ARG A 7 -7.37 -11.63 26.00
N SER A 8 -6.70 -12.57 26.69
CA SER A 8 -5.85 -12.23 27.81
C SER A 8 -4.83 -11.20 27.30
N SER A 9 -4.59 -10.18 28.09
CA SER A 9 -3.53 -9.19 27.84
C SER A 9 -2.17 -9.89 27.99
N THR A 10 -1.85 -10.79 27.07
CA THR A 10 -0.56 -11.46 27.00
C THR A 10 0.50 -10.41 26.73
N MET A 11 1.45 -10.31 27.62
CA MET A 11 2.69 -9.59 27.36
C MET A 11 3.62 -10.56 26.61
N THR A 12 4.32 -10.06 25.61
CA THR A 12 5.37 -10.81 24.92
C THR A 12 6.71 -10.12 25.15
N LEU A 13 7.68 -10.84 25.67
CA LEU A 13 9.06 -10.38 25.78
C LEU A 13 9.91 -11.05 24.70
N ILE A 14 10.33 -10.28 23.70
CA ILE A 14 11.31 -10.71 22.70
C ILE A 14 12.68 -10.43 23.29
N ARG A 15 13.50 -11.47 23.46
CA ARG A 15 14.75 -11.41 24.21
C ARG A 15 15.98 -11.58 23.34
N GLY A 16 16.93 -10.67 23.44
CA GLY A 16 18.29 -10.84 22.93
C GLY A 16 18.45 -10.81 21.40
N GLY A 17 17.48 -10.22 20.68
CA GLY A 17 17.57 -10.05 19.23
C GLY A 17 18.36 -8.82 18.82
N ARG A 18 19.03 -8.86 17.64
CA ARG A 18 19.60 -7.66 17.05
C ARG A 18 18.52 -6.86 16.35
N VAL A 19 18.23 -5.67 16.85
CA VAL A 19 17.07 -4.87 16.47
C VAL A 19 17.46 -3.78 15.47
N PHE A 20 16.68 -3.65 14.39
CA PHE A 20 16.76 -2.54 13.44
C PHE A 20 15.42 -1.80 13.39
N SER A 21 15.45 -0.42 13.41
CA SER A 21 14.23 0.43 13.33
C SER A 21 14.54 1.89 12.92
N PRO A 22 14.85 2.22 11.67
CA PRO A 22 15.58 1.44 10.68
C PRO A 22 17.05 1.27 11.02
N GLN A 23 17.62 2.10 11.93
CA GLN A 23 19.02 2.05 12.35
C GLN A 23 19.28 0.79 13.17
N ASP A 24 20.50 0.31 13.15
CA ASP A 24 20.95 -0.79 14.00
C ASP A 24 21.01 -0.32 15.46
N LEU A 25 20.07 -0.81 16.26
CA LEU A 25 20.01 -0.52 17.70
C LEU A 25 20.89 -1.48 18.53
N GLY A 26 21.53 -2.45 17.87
CA GLY A 26 22.26 -3.51 18.54
C GLY A 26 21.34 -4.58 19.15
N VAL A 27 21.90 -5.37 20.07
CA VAL A 27 21.11 -6.41 20.76
C VAL A 27 20.21 -5.75 21.80
N ARG A 28 18.90 -6.07 21.76
CA ARG A 28 17.87 -5.50 22.64
C ARG A 28 16.88 -6.55 23.10
N ASP A 29 16.22 -6.24 24.21
CA ASP A 29 14.98 -6.86 24.61
C ASP A 29 13.81 -5.93 24.26
N ILE A 30 12.69 -6.50 23.76
CA ILE A 30 11.49 -5.75 23.39
C ILE A 30 10.31 -6.30 24.18
N LEU A 31 9.62 -5.44 24.91
CA LEU A 31 8.37 -5.78 25.58
C LEU A 31 7.19 -5.30 24.74
N LEU A 32 6.33 -6.24 24.38
CA LEU A 32 5.03 -5.97 23.77
C LEU A 32 3.94 -6.12 24.84
N ALA A 33 3.05 -5.16 24.92
CA ALA A 33 1.90 -5.20 25.83
C ALA A 33 0.71 -4.45 25.21
N SER A 34 -0.48 -5.01 25.30
CA SER A 34 -1.71 -4.38 24.83
C SER A 34 -1.63 -3.92 23.35
N GLY A 35 -1.02 -4.73 22.47
CA GLY A 35 -0.90 -4.43 21.05
C GLY A 35 0.13 -3.33 20.70
N SER A 36 1.00 -2.95 21.65
CA SER A 36 1.98 -1.89 21.45
C SER A 36 3.37 -2.30 21.93
N ILE A 37 4.40 -1.67 21.40
CA ILE A 37 5.77 -1.78 21.92
C ILE A 37 5.82 -0.94 23.21
N ALA A 38 5.85 -1.61 24.36
CA ALA A 38 5.89 -0.95 25.65
C ALA A 38 7.32 -0.50 26.04
N ALA A 39 8.34 -1.25 25.61
CA ALA A 39 9.74 -0.90 25.86
C ALA A 39 10.68 -1.55 24.84
N VAL A 40 11.78 -0.85 24.51
CA VAL A 40 12.97 -1.39 23.86
C VAL A 40 14.14 -1.05 24.77
N ALA A 41 14.87 -2.05 25.25
CA ALA A 41 15.85 -1.85 26.31
C ALA A 41 17.09 -2.73 26.13
N GLU A 42 18.13 -2.46 26.93
CA GLU A 42 19.33 -3.29 26.98
C GLU A 42 19.00 -4.73 27.39
N PRO A 43 19.76 -5.73 26.88
CA PRO A 43 19.52 -7.12 27.23
C PRO A 43 19.45 -7.36 28.75
N SER A 44 18.47 -8.14 29.16
CA SER A 44 18.24 -8.52 30.58
C SER A 44 17.91 -7.36 31.52
N SER A 45 17.51 -6.20 30.98
CA SER A 45 17.10 -5.05 31.80
C SER A 45 15.58 -4.98 32.04
N ILE A 46 14.78 -5.72 31.26
CA ILE A 46 13.33 -5.79 31.44
C ILE A 46 12.99 -6.93 32.41
N PHE A 47 12.42 -6.58 33.54
CA PHE A 47 11.94 -7.52 34.54
C PHE A 47 10.41 -7.54 34.51
N VAL A 48 9.84 -8.61 33.98
CA VAL A 48 8.39 -8.84 33.95
C VAL A 48 8.14 -10.16 34.69
N SER A 49 7.15 -10.17 35.57
CA SER A 49 6.72 -11.38 36.25
C SER A 49 5.21 -11.48 36.24
N GLY A 50 4.70 -12.67 35.88
CA GLY A 50 3.27 -12.94 35.85
C GLY A 50 2.98 -14.23 35.09
N PRO A 51 1.77 -14.79 35.25
CA PRO A 51 1.43 -16.08 34.67
C PRO A 51 1.22 -16.06 33.14
N GLU A 52 1.15 -14.89 32.50
CA GLU A 52 0.73 -14.73 31.11
C GLU A 52 1.78 -13.97 30.27
N ILE A 53 3.06 -14.27 30.50
CA ILE A 53 4.14 -13.67 29.71
C ILE A 53 4.68 -14.72 28.75
N GLU A 54 4.54 -14.45 27.47
CA GLU A 54 5.22 -15.20 26.41
C GLU A 54 6.66 -14.68 26.28
N ILE A 55 7.64 -15.59 26.24
CA ILE A 55 9.03 -15.25 25.98
C ILE A 55 9.45 -15.81 24.63
N VAL A 56 9.84 -14.91 23.74
CA VAL A 56 10.39 -15.25 22.42
C VAL A 56 11.90 -15.08 22.47
N GLU A 57 12.64 -16.18 22.47
CA GLU A 57 14.11 -16.14 22.43
C GLU A 57 14.58 -15.80 21.01
N ALA A 58 15.16 -14.62 20.87
CA ALA A 58 15.63 -14.08 19.59
C ALA A 58 17.16 -13.96 19.50
N SER A 59 17.91 -14.62 20.42
CA SER A 59 19.37 -14.63 20.39
C SER A 59 19.90 -15.12 19.03
N GLY A 60 20.78 -14.35 18.41
CA GLY A 60 21.33 -14.63 17.08
C GLY A 60 20.37 -14.35 15.92
N LYS A 61 19.16 -13.84 16.19
CA LYS A 61 18.19 -13.43 15.14
C LYS A 61 18.21 -11.93 14.95
N THR A 62 17.82 -11.50 13.74
CA THR A 62 17.49 -10.11 13.44
C THR A 62 16.01 -9.88 13.74
N VAL A 63 15.72 -8.78 14.41
CA VAL A 63 14.36 -8.32 14.73
C VAL A 63 14.13 -6.98 14.04
N ILE A 64 13.09 -6.90 13.25
CA ILE A 64 12.67 -5.70 12.50
C ILE A 64 11.19 -5.44 12.79
N PRO A 65 10.69 -4.21 12.57
CA PRO A 65 9.24 -3.98 12.47
C PRO A 65 8.63 -4.85 11.37
N GLY A 66 7.38 -5.26 11.54
CA GLY A 66 6.66 -5.93 10.47
C GLY A 66 6.53 -5.01 9.25
N PHE A 67 6.47 -5.59 8.06
CA PHE A 67 6.34 -4.82 6.83
C PHE A 67 4.98 -4.11 6.75
N VAL A 68 4.98 -2.96 6.06
CA VAL A 68 3.76 -2.22 5.70
C VAL A 68 3.57 -2.36 4.20
N ASP A 69 2.48 -2.99 3.80
CA ASP A 69 2.10 -3.13 2.40
C ASP A 69 1.04 -2.09 2.05
N SER A 70 1.41 -1.11 1.25
CA SER A 70 0.58 0.07 0.97
C SER A 70 -0.40 -0.11 -0.18
N HIS A 71 -0.40 -1.27 -0.86
CA HIS A 71 -1.24 -1.53 -2.02
C HIS A 71 -1.62 -3.01 -2.10
N VAL A 72 -2.83 -3.33 -1.59
CA VAL A 72 -3.34 -4.71 -1.58
C VAL A 72 -4.81 -4.74 -1.99
N HIS A 73 -5.14 -5.59 -2.97
CA HIS A 73 -6.52 -5.83 -3.36
C HIS A 73 -7.18 -6.85 -2.41
N ILE A 74 -7.56 -6.40 -1.20
CA ILE A 74 -8.05 -7.30 -0.14
C ILE A 74 -9.39 -7.99 -0.49
N LEU A 75 -10.15 -7.46 -1.44
CA LEU A 75 -11.32 -8.12 -2.04
C LEU A 75 -10.98 -8.95 -3.29
N GLY A 76 -9.71 -9.01 -3.66
CA GLY A 76 -9.24 -9.50 -4.93
C GLY A 76 -9.50 -8.52 -6.07
N GLY A 77 -8.62 -8.50 -7.05
CA GLY A 77 -8.74 -7.81 -8.33
C GLY A 77 -9.29 -8.73 -9.42
N GLY A 78 -9.00 -8.38 -10.67
CA GLY A 78 -9.37 -9.17 -11.83
C GLY A 78 -10.85 -9.05 -12.21
N GLY A 79 -11.21 -9.76 -13.24
CA GLY A 79 -12.52 -9.71 -13.87
C GLY A 79 -12.46 -9.26 -15.32
N GLU A 80 -11.36 -8.68 -15.76
CA GLU A 80 -11.14 -8.18 -17.13
C GLU A 80 -11.21 -9.31 -18.18
N GLY A 81 -10.87 -10.54 -17.79
CA GLY A 81 -11.06 -11.75 -18.61
C GLY A 81 -12.45 -12.39 -18.51
N GLY A 82 -13.40 -11.69 -17.93
CA GLY A 82 -14.74 -12.19 -17.63
C GLY A 82 -14.86 -12.74 -16.20
N PRO A 83 -16.08 -13.19 -15.79
CA PRO A 83 -16.36 -13.52 -14.38
C PRO A 83 -15.48 -14.62 -13.77
N THR A 84 -14.90 -15.47 -14.58
CA THR A 84 -14.04 -16.58 -14.12
C THR A 84 -12.59 -16.12 -13.86
N SER A 85 -12.21 -14.89 -14.22
CA SER A 85 -10.87 -14.34 -14.02
C SER A 85 -10.74 -13.50 -12.75
N ARG A 86 -11.74 -13.51 -11.86
CA ARG A 86 -11.73 -12.80 -10.60
C ARG A 86 -10.78 -13.46 -9.61
N ALA A 87 -9.88 -12.66 -9.01
CA ALA A 87 -9.05 -13.12 -7.91
C ALA A 87 -9.89 -13.35 -6.64
N PRO A 88 -9.53 -14.31 -5.78
CA PRO A 88 -10.19 -14.49 -4.49
C PRO A 88 -9.91 -13.32 -3.55
N GLU A 89 -10.62 -13.25 -2.42
CA GLU A 89 -10.28 -12.34 -1.34
C GLU A 89 -8.93 -12.71 -0.70
N PHE A 90 -8.26 -11.68 -0.21
CA PHE A 90 -6.97 -11.82 0.46
C PHE A 90 -7.13 -12.54 1.81
N ALA A 91 -6.25 -13.48 2.09
CA ALA A 91 -6.23 -14.25 3.33
C ALA A 91 -5.17 -13.69 4.30
N VAL A 92 -5.47 -13.68 5.60
CA VAL A 92 -4.55 -13.19 6.64
C VAL A 92 -3.23 -13.97 6.65
N GLU A 93 -3.28 -15.26 6.33
CA GLU A 93 -2.11 -16.14 6.27
C GLU A 93 -1.08 -15.64 5.26
N THR A 94 -1.52 -15.05 4.16
CA THR A 94 -0.62 -14.45 3.15
C THR A 94 0.17 -13.29 3.74
N ALA A 95 -0.48 -12.38 4.47
CA ALA A 95 0.20 -11.29 5.14
C ALA A 95 1.22 -11.81 6.18
N VAL A 96 0.76 -12.69 7.07
CA VAL A 96 1.59 -13.17 8.19
C VAL A 96 2.79 -13.97 7.70
N SER A 97 2.61 -14.86 6.72
CA SER A 97 3.72 -15.66 6.16
C SER A 97 4.76 -14.81 5.45
N SER A 98 4.37 -13.65 4.91
CA SER A 98 5.26 -12.68 4.26
C SER A 98 5.87 -11.67 5.23
N GLY A 99 5.53 -11.72 6.52
CA GLY A 99 6.00 -10.75 7.52
C GLY A 99 5.31 -9.38 7.45
N VAL A 100 4.18 -9.28 6.73
CA VAL A 100 3.36 -8.06 6.67
C VAL A 100 2.51 -7.96 7.93
N SER A 101 2.64 -6.86 8.67
CA SER A 101 1.88 -6.57 9.89
C SER A 101 0.84 -5.46 9.70
N SER A 102 0.96 -4.70 8.62
CA SER A 102 0.04 -3.62 8.30
C SER A 102 -0.19 -3.55 6.79
N LEU A 103 -1.42 -3.31 6.36
CA LEU A 103 -1.73 -3.17 4.95
C LEU A 103 -2.78 -2.09 4.66
N ILE A 104 -2.75 -1.57 3.44
CA ILE A 104 -3.75 -0.65 2.93
C ILE A 104 -4.52 -1.34 1.81
N GLY A 105 -5.81 -1.61 2.06
CA GLY A 105 -6.71 -2.20 1.09
C GLY A 105 -7.27 -1.18 0.12
N LEU A 106 -7.48 -1.57 -1.13
CA LEU A 106 -8.08 -0.71 -2.15
C LEU A 106 -8.87 -1.52 -3.17
N LEU A 107 -9.69 -0.81 -3.98
CA LEU A 107 -10.38 -1.38 -5.13
C LEU A 107 -9.55 -1.16 -6.38
N GLY A 108 -9.51 -2.16 -7.26
CA GLY A 108 -8.90 -2.07 -8.59
C GLY A 108 -9.91 -1.70 -9.68
N THR A 109 -9.75 -2.28 -10.88
CA THR A 109 -10.57 -2.01 -12.08
C THR A 109 -12.06 -2.29 -11.89
N ASP A 110 -12.42 -3.33 -11.14
CA ASP A 110 -13.83 -3.65 -10.84
C ASP A 110 -14.29 -2.95 -9.55
N CYS A 111 -14.76 -1.74 -9.70
CA CYS A 111 -15.41 -0.96 -8.65
C CYS A 111 -16.95 -1.11 -8.65
N THR A 112 -17.50 -2.01 -9.48
CA THR A 112 -18.94 -2.22 -9.62
C THR A 112 -19.41 -3.43 -8.83
N THR A 113 -18.73 -4.56 -8.94
CA THR A 113 -19.09 -5.81 -8.24
C THR A 113 -18.23 -6.04 -6.99
N ARG A 114 -17.25 -5.19 -6.75
CA ARG A 114 -16.51 -4.99 -5.50
C ARG A 114 -16.70 -3.55 -5.07
N HIS A 115 -17.20 -3.31 -3.88
CA HIS A 115 -17.59 -1.98 -3.42
C HIS A 115 -16.96 -1.63 -2.08
N LEU A 116 -16.97 -0.34 -1.76
CA LEU A 116 -16.29 0.23 -0.60
C LEU A 116 -16.80 -0.34 0.73
N GLU A 117 -18.11 -0.65 0.82
CA GLU A 117 -18.69 -1.29 2.02
C GLU A 117 -18.06 -2.65 2.29
N SER A 118 -17.90 -3.47 1.25
CA SER A 118 -17.23 -4.77 1.36
C SER A 118 -15.74 -4.62 1.67
N LEU A 119 -15.07 -3.63 1.05
CA LEU A 119 -13.67 -3.30 1.31
C LEU A 119 -13.45 -2.96 2.80
N LEU A 120 -14.30 -2.08 3.34
CA LEU A 120 -14.23 -1.67 4.73
C LEU A 120 -14.53 -2.84 5.69
N ALA A 121 -15.53 -3.65 5.38
CA ALA A 121 -15.86 -4.84 6.17
C ALA A 121 -14.72 -5.85 6.18
N LYS A 122 -14.08 -6.09 5.03
CA LYS A 122 -12.90 -6.98 4.94
C LYS A 122 -11.70 -6.44 5.71
N ALA A 123 -11.46 -5.12 5.67
CA ALA A 123 -10.41 -4.50 6.45
C ALA A 123 -10.61 -4.70 7.96
N TYR A 124 -11.84 -4.57 8.46
CA TYR A 124 -12.13 -4.88 9.86
C TYR A 124 -11.94 -6.37 10.19
N SER A 125 -12.33 -7.28 9.27
CA SER A 125 -12.10 -8.72 9.47
C SER A 125 -10.61 -9.03 9.64
N LEU A 126 -9.77 -8.54 8.74
CA LEU A 126 -8.31 -8.76 8.81
C LEU A 126 -7.68 -8.13 10.08
N GLU A 127 -8.24 -7.01 10.57
CA GLU A 127 -7.78 -6.42 11.83
C GLU A 127 -8.16 -7.27 13.04
N GLU A 128 -9.36 -7.84 13.05
CA GLU A 128 -9.76 -8.80 14.11
C GLU A 128 -8.89 -10.07 14.08
N GLU A 129 -8.37 -10.45 12.91
CA GLU A 129 -7.43 -11.55 12.72
C GLU A 129 -5.97 -11.19 13.09
N GLY A 130 -5.68 -9.90 13.36
CA GLY A 130 -4.40 -9.45 13.94
C GLY A 130 -3.48 -8.65 13.02
N VAL A 131 -3.91 -8.30 11.81
CA VAL A 131 -3.15 -7.43 10.88
C VAL A 131 -3.74 -6.03 10.91
N SER A 132 -2.93 -5.00 11.16
CA SER A 132 -3.40 -3.61 11.12
C SER A 132 -3.84 -3.23 9.70
N THR A 133 -5.04 -2.68 9.55
CA THR A 133 -5.60 -2.41 8.24
C THR A 133 -6.10 -0.98 8.09
N TYR A 134 -5.84 -0.42 6.91
CA TYR A 134 -6.39 0.83 6.42
C TYR A 134 -6.97 0.61 5.03
N VAL A 135 -7.69 1.60 4.50
CA VAL A 135 -8.26 1.54 3.14
C VAL A 135 -8.07 2.87 2.41
N MET A 136 -7.98 2.77 1.08
CA MET A 136 -8.23 3.91 0.20
C MET A 136 -9.73 3.92 -0.15
N THR A 137 -10.38 5.07 -0.03
CA THR A 137 -11.71 5.27 -0.63
C THR A 137 -11.58 5.51 -2.14
N GLY A 138 -12.67 5.57 -2.87
CA GLY A 138 -12.64 5.72 -4.33
C GLY A 138 -12.48 4.39 -5.05
N GLY A 139 -11.54 4.33 -5.96
CA GLY A 139 -11.23 3.18 -6.82
C GLY A 139 -10.61 3.65 -8.13
N TRP A 140 -10.75 2.86 -9.18
CA TRP A 140 -10.04 3.01 -10.46
C TRP A 140 -10.30 4.32 -11.22
N GLY A 141 -11.47 4.90 -11.08
CA GLY A 141 -11.89 6.01 -11.95
C GLY A 141 -12.39 7.26 -11.25
N VAL A 142 -12.61 8.29 -12.06
CA VAL A 142 -13.26 9.55 -11.67
C VAL A 142 -14.61 9.63 -12.41
N PRO A 143 -15.71 10.02 -11.73
CA PRO A 143 -15.80 10.42 -10.32
C PRO A 143 -15.50 9.28 -9.33
N ALA A 144 -14.79 9.60 -8.25
CA ALA A 144 -14.42 8.62 -7.24
C ALA A 144 -15.65 8.16 -6.45
N LEU A 145 -15.69 6.86 -6.12
CA LEU A 145 -16.70 6.29 -5.23
C LEU A 145 -16.52 6.82 -3.80
N SER A 146 -17.60 6.81 -3.02
CA SER A 146 -17.58 7.27 -1.62
C SER A 146 -18.65 6.53 -0.83
N LEU A 147 -18.36 6.25 0.44
CA LEU A 147 -19.31 5.66 1.39
C LEU A 147 -20.26 6.69 2.01
N THR A 148 -19.79 7.93 2.19
CA THR A 148 -20.51 8.96 2.95
C THR A 148 -20.92 10.17 2.11
N GLY A 149 -20.77 10.08 0.78
CA GLY A 149 -21.20 11.07 -0.20
C GLY A 149 -20.10 11.94 -0.80
N SER A 150 -18.87 11.91 -0.25
CA SER A 150 -17.68 12.52 -0.84
C SER A 150 -16.41 11.89 -0.28
N VAL A 151 -15.28 11.97 -1.02
CA VAL A 151 -13.96 11.55 -0.54
C VAL A 151 -13.57 12.31 0.73
N GLN A 152 -13.89 13.61 0.78
CA GLN A 152 -13.62 14.43 1.97
C GLN A 152 -14.34 13.89 3.20
N SER A 153 -15.62 13.54 3.11
CA SER A 153 -16.38 13.03 4.25
C SER A 153 -15.97 11.63 4.65
N ASP A 154 -15.58 10.77 3.71
CA ASP A 154 -15.03 9.45 4.01
C ASP A 154 -13.77 9.57 4.88
N LEU A 155 -12.82 10.44 4.48
CA LEU A 155 -11.59 10.67 5.22
C LEU A 155 -11.81 11.27 6.61
N ILE A 156 -12.85 12.07 6.80
CA ILE A 156 -13.18 12.66 8.11
C ILE A 156 -13.86 11.65 9.03
N LEU A 157 -14.81 10.86 8.50
CA LEU A 157 -15.75 10.08 9.30
C LEU A 157 -15.37 8.61 9.46
N ILE A 158 -14.52 8.07 8.57
CA ILE A 158 -14.15 6.65 8.58
C ILE A 158 -12.70 6.52 9.02
N ASP A 159 -12.46 6.02 10.21
CA ASP A 159 -11.12 5.93 10.82
C ASP A 159 -10.09 5.22 9.94
N LYS A 160 -10.49 4.18 9.24
CA LYS A 160 -9.60 3.40 8.36
C LYS A 160 -9.29 4.07 7.03
N ALA A 161 -10.08 5.04 6.55
CA ALA A 161 -9.84 5.71 5.28
C ALA A 161 -8.67 6.70 5.41
N VAL A 162 -7.59 6.50 4.63
CA VAL A 162 -6.36 7.29 4.72
C VAL A 162 -6.02 8.07 3.45
N GLY A 163 -6.71 7.80 2.35
CA GLY A 163 -6.51 8.43 1.05
C GLY A 163 -7.59 8.02 0.06
N VAL A 164 -7.39 8.36 -1.20
CA VAL A 164 -8.23 7.99 -2.33
C VAL A 164 -7.41 7.27 -3.39
N GLY A 165 -7.92 6.19 -3.97
CA GLY A 165 -7.27 5.39 -5.03
C GLY A 165 -7.66 3.91 -5.00
N GLU A 166 -7.01 3.10 -5.87
CA GLU A 166 -6.05 3.55 -6.89
C GLU A 166 -6.80 4.19 -8.07
N LEU A 167 -6.35 5.38 -8.47
CA LEU A 167 -6.90 6.08 -9.62
C LEU A 167 -5.99 5.88 -10.82
N ALA A 168 -6.52 5.41 -11.94
CA ALA A 168 -5.71 5.14 -13.13
C ALA A 168 -5.54 6.37 -14.00
N ILE A 169 -4.28 6.67 -14.29
CA ILE A 169 -3.84 7.57 -15.36
C ILE A 169 -2.88 6.81 -16.29
N ALA A 170 -2.66 7.31 -17.49
CA ALA A 170 -1.73 6.71 -18.45
C ALA A 170 -2.01 5.22 -18.75
N ASP A 171 -3.26 4.79 -18.62
CA ASP A 171 -3.74 3.43 -18.88
C ASP A 171 -4.96 3.46 -19.80
N THR A 172 -5.01 2.58 -20.79
CA THR A 172 -6.12 2.47 -21.73
C THR A 172 -7.45 2.08 -21.08
N ARG A 173 -7.41 1.48 -19.89
CA ARG A 173 -8.59 1.12 -19.06
C ARG A 173 -9.03 2.26 -18.14
N SER A 174 -8.28 3.36 -18.09
CA SER A 174 -8.61 4.53 -17.27
C SER A 174 -9.91 5.19 -17.75
N THR A 175 -10.63 5.84 -16.85
CA THR A 175 -11.76 6.74 -17.20
C THR A 175 -11.31 8.02 -17.88
N GLN A 176 -10.02 8.19 -18.12
CA GLN A 176 -9.41 9.36 -18.75
C GLN A 176 -9.79 10.67 -18.04
N PRO A 177 -9.49 10.81 -16.72
CA PRO A 177 -9.87 12.00 -15.98
C PRO A 177 -9.21 13.24 -16.57
N THR A 178 -9.94 14.35 -16.56
CA THR A 178 -9.35 15.65 -16.88
C THR A 178 -8.50 16.15 -15.72
N LEU A 179 -7.57 17.06 -16.01
CA LEU A 179 -6.74 17.69 -14.98
C LEU A 179 -7.58 18.40 -13.90
N ASP A 180 -8.70 19.02 -14.29
CA ASP A 180 -9.59 19.73 -13.35
C ASP A 180 -10.36 18.75 -12.45
N GLU A 181 -10.79 17.61 -12.94
CA GLU A 181 -11.41 16.57 -12.13
C GLU A 181 -10.43 15.99 -11.12
N LEU A 182 -9.20 15.69 -11.56
CA LEU A 182 -8.16 15.20 -10.68
C LEU A 182 -7.78 16.24 -9.60
N ALA A 183 -7.71 17.53 -9.97
CA ALA A 183 -7.43 18.62 -9.05
C ALA A 183 -8.54 18.77 -7.97
N LYS A 184 -9.81 18.65 -8.35
CA LYS A 184 -10.93 18.66 -7.40
C LYS A 184 -10.84 17.52 -6.41
N LEU A 185 -10.59 16.32 -6.91
CA LEU A 185 -10.46 15.13 -6.08
C LEU A 185 -9.25 15.23 -5.12
N ALA A 186 -8.11 15.73 -5.61
CA ALA A 186 -6.95 15.99 -4.77
C ALA A 186 -7.25 17.00 -3.66
N ALA A 187 -8.02 18.06 -3.97
CA ALA A 187 -8.42 19.05 -2.99
C ALA A 187 -9.36 18.47 -1.91
N GLU A 188 -10.36 17.66 -2.30
CA GLU A 188 -11.24 16.95 -1.36
C GLU A 188 -10.44 16.01 -0.45
N CYS A 189 -9.53 15.23 -1.03
CA CYS A 189 -8.69 14.29 -0.32
C CYS A 189 -7.76 15.03 0.68
N ARG A 190 -7.14 16.14 0.25
CA ARG A 190 -6.29 16.97 1.11
C ARG A 190 -7.06 17.54 2.28
N LEU A 191 -8.21 18.16 2.03
CA LEU A 191 -9.02 18.78 3.08
C LEU A 191 -9.56 17.74 4.05
N GLY A 192 -10.01 16.59 3.54
CA GLY A 192 -10.44 15.46 4.34
C GLY A 192 -9.34 14.93 5.24
N GLY A 193 -8.13 14.77 4.70
CA GLY A 193 -6.94 14.35 5.45
C GLY A 193 -6.56 15.35 6.56
N LEU A 194 -6.56 16.63 6.26
CA LEU A 194 -6.24 17.68 7.25
C LEU A 194 -7.25 17.72 8.40
N ILE A 195 -8.55 17.67 8.11
CA ILE A 195 -9.61 17.71 9.13
C ILE A 195 -9.64 16.39 9.92
N GLY A 196 -9.50 15.25 9.23
CA GLY A 196 -9.47 13.92 9.83
C GLY A 196 -8.15 13.59 10.55
N ASN A 197 -7.14 14.47 10.50
CA ASN A 197 -5.78 14.21 10.99
C ASN A 197 -5.18 12.92 10.40
N LYS A 198 -5.29 12.77 9.08
CA LYS A 198 -4.85 11.62 8.30
C LYS A 198 -3.97 12.04 7.13
N ALA A 199 -3.37 11.08 6.44
CA ALA A 199 -2.44 11.35 5.34
C ALA A 199 -3.08 12.12 4.17
N GLY A 200 -4.33 11.78 3.77
CA GLY A 200 -5.02 12.42 2.66
C GLY A 200 -4.30 12.24 1.33
N ILE A 201 -3.84 11.02 1.06
CA ILE A 201 -3.04 10.67 -0.11
C ILE A 201 -3.92 10.45 -1.33
N LEU A 202 -3.46 10.99 -2.47
CA LEU A 202 -3.93 10.64 -3.80
C LEU A 202 -3.03 9.52 -4.34
N HIS A 203 -3.53 8.29 -4.36
CA HIS A 203 -2.80 7.11 -4.81
C HIS A 203 -3.12 6.83 -6.27
N ILE A 204 -2.10 6.84 -7.12
CA ILE A 204 -2.25 6.88 -8.57
C ILE A 204 -1.63 5.64 -9.21
N HIS A 205 -2.43 4.90 -9.95
CA HIS A 205 -1.96 3.89 -10.89
C HIS A 205 -1.32 4.59 -12.09
N ALA A 206 -0.01 4.50 -12.21
CA ALA A 206 0.72 4.99 -13.38
C ALA A 206 0.79 3.87 -14.43
N GLY A 207 0.02 4.00 -15.50
CA GLY A 207 0.03 3.05 -16.61
C GLY A 207 1.21 3.24 -17.55
N THR A 208 1.17 2.51 -18.68
CA THR A 208 2.27 2.42 -19.65
C THR A 208 1.88 2.92 -21.04
N ASP A 209 0.93 3.87 -21.16
CA ASP A 209 0.52 4.43 -22.45
C ASP A 209 1.55 5.42 -23.06
N GLY A 210 2.65 5.66 -22.36
CA GLY A 210 3.74 6.54 -22.79
C GLY A 210 3.64 7.98 -22.30
N SER A 211 2.53 8.40 -21.68
CA SER A 211 2.40 9.73 -21.08
C SER A 211 3.05 9.82 -19.68
N ASN A 212 3.40 8.66 -19.10
CA ASN A 212 4.09 8.54 -17.80
C ASN A 212 3.41 9.39 -16.71
N LEU A 213 4.17 10.28 -16.05
CA LEU A 213 3.69 11.13 -14.95
C LEU A 213 3.30 12.55 -15.39
N GLU A 214 3.19 12.83 -16.68
CA GLU A 214 2.95 14.19 -17.20
C GLU A 214 1.74 14.88 -16.55
N MET A 215 0.63 14.17 -16.39
CA MET A 215 -0.56 14.71 -15.73
C MET A 215 -0.30 15.09 -14.26
N LEU A 216 0.56 14.37 -13.55
CA LEU A 216 0.91 14.67 -12.17
C LEU A 216 1.80 15.92 -12.07
N TYR A 217 2.72 16.10 -13.01
CA TYR A 217 3.50 17.36 -13.11
C TYR A 217 2.59 18.54 -13.35
N GLN A 218 1.66 18.44 -14.31
CA GLN A 218 0.68 19.49 -14.58
C GLN A 218 -0.18 19.78 -13.35
N LEU A 219 -0.58 18.75 -12.59
CA LEU A 219 -1.36 18.90 -11.35
C LEU A 219 -0.59 19.69 -10.29
N VAL A 220 0.68 19.42 -10.12
CA VAL A 220 1.56 20.14 -9.18
C VAL A 220 1.80 21.57 -9.66
N GLU A 221 2.22 21.75 -10.90
CA GLU A 221 2.66 23.05 -11.43
C GLU A 221 1.51 24.04 -11.62
N THR A 222 0.37 23.57 -12.17
CA THR A 222 -0.72 24.46 -12.58
C THR A 222 -1.85 24.56 -11.55
N LYS A 223 -2.01 23.55 -10.70
CA LYS A 223 -3.07 23.49 -9.66
C LYS A 223 -2.53 23.67 -8.25
N GLY A 224 -1.21 23.65 -8.06
CA GLY A 224 -0.57 23.85 -6.77
C GLY A 224 -0.81 22.70 -5.78
N ILE A 225 -1.10 21.49 -6.27
CA ILE A 225 -1.22 20.30 -5.41
C ILE A 225 0.21 19.90 -4.97
N PRO A 226 0.46 19.72 -3.66
CA PRO A 226 1.77 19.33 -3.19
C PRO A 226 2.17 17.94 -3.70
N THR A 227 3.40 17.78 -4.19
CA THR A 227 3.95 16.46 -4.58
C THR A 227 3.84 15.43 -3.46
N THR A 228 4.02 15.86 -2.20
CA THR A 228 3.92 15.00 -1.01
C THR A 228 2.54 14.41 -0.76
N GLN A 229 1.50 14.89 -1.45
CA GLN A 229 0.14 14.36 -1.36
C GLN A 229 -0.12 13.25 -2.38
N ILE A 230 0.74 13.10 -3.37
CA ILE A 230 0.56 12.20 -4.50
C ILE A 230 1.55 11.05 -4.38
N ILE A 231 1.08 9.82 -4.49
CA ILE A 231 1.94 8.62 -4.56
C ILE A 231 1.57 7.85 -5.84
N PRO A 232 2.34 8.02 -6.93
CA PRO A 232 2.22 7.15 -8.09
C PRO A 232 2.82 5.78 -7.75
N THR A 233 2.07 4.73 -8.04
CA THR A 233 2.49 3.33 -7.92
C THR A 233 2.83 2.73 -9.28
N HIS A 234 3.41 1.53 -9.28
CA HIS A 234 3.83 0.79 -10.46
C HIS A 234 4.99 1.45 -11.24
N ILE A 235 5.79 2.26 -10.57
CA ILE A 235 6.87 3.01 -11.23
C ILE A 235 7.91 2.11 -11.92
N ASN A 236 8.07 0.90 -11.47
CA ASN A 236 8.95 -0.08 -12.10
C ASN A 236 8.30 -0.88 -13.24
N TYR A 237 7.10 -0.51 -13.71
CA TYR A 237 6.49 -1.11 -14.90
C TYR A 237 7.30 -0.85 -16.19
N SER A 238 8.01 0.27 -16.26
CA SER A 238 8.90 0.54 -17.38
C SER A 238 10.12 1.37 -16.98
N ALA A 239 11.20 1.27 -17.78
CA ALA A 239 12.36 2.12 -17.61
C ALA A 239 12.02 3.61 -17.78
N GLY A 240 11.08 3.93 -18.68
CA GLY A 240 10.63 5.31 -18.90
C GLY A 240 9.93 5.92 -17.69
N LEU A 241 9.03 5.16 -17.03
CA LEU A 241 8.41 5.58 -15.77
C LEU A 241 9.44 5.79 -14.67
N LEU A 242 10.42 4.87 -14.58
CA LEU A 242 11.47 4.95 -13.57
C LEU A 242 12.35 6.20 -13.78
N GLU A 243 12.72 6.52 -15.02
CA GLU A 243 13.47 7.74 -15.35
C GLU A 243 12.66 8.99 -15.07
N ASP A 244 11.40 9.03 -15.49
CA ASP A 244 10.50 10.18 -15.30
C ASP A 244 10.25 10.46 -13.80
N SER A 245 10.14 9.43 -12.99
CA SER A 245 9.90 9.56 -11.55
C SER A 245 11.02 10.27 -10.77
N MET A 246 12.23 10.35 -11.31
CA MET A 246 13.35 11.02 -10.62
C MET A 246 13.04 12.51 -10.39
N ALA A 247 12.53 13.21 -11.39
CA ALA A 247 12.15 14.62 -11.25
C ALA A 247 11.01 14.82 -10.24
N PHE A 248 10.06 13.84 -10.17
CA PHE A 248 9.00 13.85 -9.18
C PHE A 248 9.54 13.71 -7.75
N ILE A 249 10.51 12.80 -7.55
CA ILE A 249 11.18 12.60 -6.25
C ILE A 249 12.02 13.82 -5.87
N GLU A 250 12.79 14.39 -6.81
CA GLU A 250 13.58 15.61 -6.58
C GLU A 250 12.70 16.81 -6.22
N GLY A 251 11.47 16.86 -6.74
CA GLY A 251 10.41 17.80 -6.35
C GLY A 251 9.78 17.55 -4.97
N GLY A 252 10.31 16.59 -4.19
CA GLY A 252 9.83 16.23 -2.86
C GLY A 252 8.71 15.20 -2.84
N GLY A 253 8.41 14.57 -3.99
CA GLY A 253 7.43 13.50 -4.12
C GLY A 253 7.92 12.16 -3.57
N ARG A 254 6.99 11.21 -3.49
CA ARG A 254 7.26 9.81 -3.16
C ARG A 254 6.66 8.92 -4.22
N VAL A 255 7.29 7.78 -4.45
CA VAL A 255 6.85 6.80 -5.45
C VAL A 255 6.78 5.42 -4.86
N ASP A 256 6.00 4.54 -5.50
CA ASP A 256 5.83 3.18 -5.07
C ASP A 256 6.24 2.19 -6.17
N LEU A 257 7.00 1.16 -5.78
CA LEU A 257 7.45 0.07 -6.63
C LEU A 257 6.68 -1.19 -6.31
N ASN A 258 6.33 -1.97 -7.33
CA ASN A 258 5.70 -3.27 -7.13
C ASN A 258 6.72 -4.40 -6.99
N ALA A 259 6.48 -5.27 -6.00
CA ALA A 259 7.24 -6.49 -5.79
C ALA A 259 6.73 -7.60 -6.75
N PHE A 260 7.11 -7.54 -8.01
CA PHE A 260 6.77 -8.58 -8.99
C PHE A 260 7.53 -9.88 -8.71
N GLU A 261 6.84 -11.00 -8.80
CA GLU A 261 7.42 -12.33 -8.62
C GLU A 261 8.32 -12.73 -9.78
N ASP A 262 7.91 -12.45 -11.01
CA ASP A 262 8.70 -12.67 -12.22
C ASP A 262 8.75 -11.41 -13.08
N PRO A 263 9.85 -10.65 -13.01
CA PRO A 263 10.02 -9.48 -13.87
C PRO A 263 10.04 -9.80 -15.36
N ARG A 264 10.16 -11.09 -15.74
CA ARG A 264 10.06 -11.54 -17.14
C ARG A 264 8.60 -11.76 -17.58
N SER A 265 7.64 -11.73 -16.65
CA SER A 265 6.21 -11.87 -16.96
C SER A 265 5.65 -10.68 -17.72
N GLU A 266 6.28 -9.51 -17.58
CA GLU A 266 6.00 -8.29 -18.33
C GLU A 266 7.26 -7.89 -19.13
N GLU A 267 7.12 -7.73 -20.42
CA GLU A 267 8.25 -7.57 -21.37
C GLU A 267 9.15 -6.37 -21.06
N HIS A 268 8.74 -5.46 -20.17
CA HIS A 268 9.43 -4.22 -19.80
C HIS A 268 9.51 -3.91 -18.31
N ALA A 269 8.87 -4.69 -17.45
CA ALA A 269 8.89 -4.43 -16.00
C ALA A 269 10.27 -4.73 -15.38
N LEU A 270 10.68 -3.87 -14.45
CA LEU A 270 11.95 -3.98 -13.72
C LEU A 270 11.69 -4.59 -12.33
N SER A 271 12.57 -5.50 -11.89
CA SER A 271 12.50 -5.97 -10.50
C SER A 271 12.75 -4.82 -9.54
N VAL A 272 12.22 -4.93 -8.31
CA VAL A 272 12.50 -3.95 -7.23
C VAL A 272 14.01 -3.79 -7.04
N ALA A 273 14.78 -4.88 -7.07
CA ALA A 273 16.22 -4.82 -6.92
C ALA A 273 16.89 -3.99 -8.03
N SER A 274 16.46 -4.17 -9.28
CA SER A 274 16.96 -3.37 -10.41
C SER A 274 16.56 -1.90 -10.31
N ALA A 275 15.33 -1.61 -9.89
CA ALA A 275 14.85 -0.25 -9.71
C ALA A 275 15.57 0.47 -8.56
N VAL A 276 15.79 -0.21 -7.44
CA VAL A 276 16.57 0.31 -6.30
C VAL A 276 18.02 0.58 -6.72
N GLN A 277 18.64 -0.34 -7.45
CA GLN A 277 20.00 -0.13 -7.97
C GLN A 277 20.05 1.09 -8.91
N PHE A 278 19.08 1.23 -9.81
CA PHE A 278 18.99 2.38 -10.70
C PHE A 278 18.95 3.71 -9.91
N TYR A 279 18.10 3.80 -8.89
CA TYR A 279 18.02 5.00 -8.06
C TYR A 279 19.31 5.28 -7.30
N GLN A 280 19.96 4.25 -6.76
CA GLN A 280 21.25 4.39 -6.08
C GLN A 280 22.35 4.92 -7.03
N GLU A 281 22.43 4.40 -8.27
CA GLU A 281 23.38 4.86 -9.29
C GLU A 281 23.13 6.34 -9.69
N LYS A 282 21.88 6.80 -9.58
CA LYS A 282 21.48 8.19 -9.84
C LYS A 282 21.54 9.09 -8.61
N ASN A 283 21.96 8.56 -7.44
CA ASN A 283 21.98 9.27 -6.15
C ASN A 283 20.59 9.77 -5.69
N ILE A 284 19.52 9.10 -6.09
CA ILE A 284 18.17 9.36 -5.58
C ILE A 284 18.02 8.74 -4.19
N SER A 285 17.41 9.50 -3.26
CA SER A 285 17.17 9.01 -1.90
C SER A 285 16.13 7.88 -1.87
N LEU A 286 16.49 6.77 -1.24
CA LEU A 286 15.56 5.66 -1.03
C LEU A 286 14.46 5.98 0.00
N ASP A 287 14.58 7.06 0.79
CA ASP A 287 13.56 7.52 1.74
C ASP A 287 12.27 7.97 1.05
N SER A 288 12.34 8.24 -0.26
CA SER A 288 11.20 8.63 -1.09
C SER A 288 10.54 7.47 -1.82
N ILE A 289 10.95 6.24 -1.55
CA ILE A 289 10.50 5.05 -2.25
C ILE A 289 9.80 4.13 -1.26
N SER A 290 8.58 3.70 -1.60
CA SER A 290 7.90 2.58 -0.97
C SER A 290 7.91 1.36 -1.90
N ILE A 291 7.63 0.20 -1.31
CA ILE A 291 7.48 -1.05 -2.03
C ILE A 291 6.16 -1.67 -1.56
N SER A 292 5.31 -2.05 -2.50
CA SER A 292 4.06 -2.73 -2.26
C SER A 292 3.97 -4.04 -3.05
N SER A 293 3.07 -4.92 -2.67
CA SER A 293 2.94 -6.21 -3.34
C SER A 293 2.00 -6.19 -4.53
N ASP A 294 1.04 -5.28 -4.56
CA ASP A 294 -0.13 -5.36 -5.45
C ASP A 294 -0.86 -6.72 -5.33
N ALA A 295 -0.79 -7.32 -4.13
CA ALA A 295 -1.29 -8.68 -3.91
C ALA A 295 -2.78 -8.79 -4.26
N ASN A 296 -3.12 -9.88 -4.95
CA ASN A 296 -4.43 -10.16 -5.54
C ASN A 296 -4.90 -9.13 -6.58
N GLY A 297 -4.03 -8.23 -7.03
CA GLY A 297 -4.25 -7.36 -8.19
C GLY A 297 -4.27 -8.14 -9.49
N SER A 298 -4.72 -7.52 -10.57
CA SER A 298 -4.78 -8.14 -11.89
C SER A 298 -3.79 -7.50 -12.85
N LEU A 299 -2.95 -8.32 -13.45
CA LEU A 299 -2.01 -7.95 -14.50
C LEU A 299 -2.58 -8.38 -15.86
N ALA A 300 -3.34 -7.49 -16.48
CA ALA A 300 -3.95 -7.72 -17.79
C ALA A 300 -2.97 -7.32 -18.91
N ARG A 301 -2.80 -8.19 -19.92
CA ARG A 301 -1.97 -7.94 -21.09
C ARG A 301 -2.83 -7.72 -22.32
N PHE A 302 -2.45 -6.74 -23.14
CA PHE A 302 -3.16 -6.38 -24.36
C PHE A 302 -2.22 -6.41 -25.56
N ASP A 303 -2.75 -6.77 -26.72
CA ASP A 303 -2.03 -6.63 -27.99
C ASP A 303 -2.15 -5.18 -28.53
N GLU A 304 -1.45 -4.90 -29.63
CA GLU A 304 -1.47 -3.60 -30.32
C GLU A 304 -2.88 -3.15 -30.78
N MET A 305 -3.82 -4.08 -30.85
CA MET A 305 -5.23 -3.83 -31.21
C MET A 305 -6.13 -3.65 -29.97
N GLY A 306 -5.55 -3.61 -28.75
CA GLY A 306 -6.29 -3.51 -27.48
C GLY A 306 -7.04 -4.77 -27.08
N ARG A 307 -6.75 -5.93 -27.67
CA ARG A 307 -7.38 -7.20 -27.28
C ARG A 307 -6.57 -7.85 -26.16
N MET A 308 -7.24 -8.25 -25.10
CA MET A 308 -6.57 -8.92 -23.99
C MET A 308 -5.98 -10.27 -24.45
N THR A 309 -4.68 -10.45 -24.23
CA THR A 309 -3.92 -11.65 -24.60
C THR A 309 -3.58 -12.53 -23.38
N GLY A 310 -3.69 -11.98 -22.19
CA GLY A 310 -3.42 -12.70 -20.95
C GLY A 310 -3.89 -11.94 -19.74
N LEU A 311 -4.05 -12.66 -18.62
CA LEU A 311 -4.35 -12.13 -17.31
C LEU A 311 -3.64 -13.00 -16.27
N SER A 312 -2.92 -12.39 -15.37
CA SER A 312 -2.35 -13.04 -14.18
C SER A 312 -2.79 -12.30 -12.92
N VAL A 313 -2.61 -12.93 -11.77
CA VAL A 313 -2.92 -12.33 -10.45
C VAL A 313 -1.62 -12.17 -9.70
N ALA A 314 -1.37 -10.97 -9.17
CA ALA A 314 -0.18 -10.66 -8.40
C ALA A 314 -0.22 -11.33 -7.01
N GLY A 315 0.95 -11.74 -6.50
CA GLY A 315 1.10 -12.24 -5.13
C GLY A 315 0.43 -13.60 -4.85
N GLN A 316 0.23 -14.43 -5.86
CA GLN A 316 -0.29 -15.81 -5.71
C GLN A 316 0.81 -16.87 -5.94
N GLY A 317 2.02 -16.64 -5.49
CA GLY A 317 3.14 -17.59 -5.57
C GLY A 317 3.55 -18.13 -4.21
#